data_7fd4d7c3d793158465c42a3ed97bd431
#
_entry.id   7fd4d7c3d793158465c42a3ed97bd431
#
_cell.length_a   1.000
_cell.length_b   1.000
_cell.length_c   1.000
_cell.angle_alpha   90.00
_cell.angle_beta   90.00
_cell.angle_gamma   90.00
#
_symmetry.space_group_name_H-M   'P 1'
#
loop_
_entity.id
_entity.type
_entity.pdbx_description
1 polymer ?
#
loop_
_entity_poly.entity_id
_entity_poly.type
_entity_poly.pdbx_seq_one_letter_code
_entity_poly.pdbx_strand_id
1 'polypeptide(L)'
;MQKHFRLRNALFAGLLLAAFGCSSHTHRTTDFNVDSAIAYCSRQAIKTLETLSDVDSIPNTIDKGQKKWQYAHVGSWTSGFWPGTLWYLYEATQDTVWLHAAKNVTRILLPEAYRKARSHDSGFIMMPSVGNAYRLTGDTMYAQALHHAADSLAELYNPKVGTILSWPGMVKKMNWPHNTIIDNMMNLELLFW
;
A
#
# COMPACT_ATOMS: atom_id res chain seq x y z
N MET A 1 -14.93 -70.91 16.72
CA MET A 1 -14.44 -70.30 15.48
C MET A 1 -15.32 -69.23 14.85
N GLN A 2 -16.64 -69.18 15.12
CA GLN A 2 -17.55 -68.18 14.51
C GLN A 2 -17.51 -66.75 15.12
N LYS A 3 -17.11 -66.58 16.39
CA LYS A 3 -17.08 -65.25 17.06
C LYS A 3 -15.92 -64.36 16.55
N HIS A 4 -14.79 -64.91 16.18
CA HIS A 4 -13.67 -64.13 15.70
C HIS A 4 -13.85 -63.63 14.26
N PHE A 5 -14.66 -64.33 13.44
CA PHE A 5 -14.95 -63.94 12.05
C PHE A 5 -15.88 -62.70 11.97
N ARG A 6 -16.86 -62.61 12.94
CA ARG A 6 -17.78 -61.45 13.00
C ARG A 6 -17.09 -60.17 13.49
N LEU A 7 -16.09 -60.25 14.39
CA LEU A 7 -15.35 -59.09 14.88
C LEU A 7 -14.41 -58.52 13.79
N ARG A 8 -13.79 -59.35 13.00
CA ARG A 8 -12.92 -58.92 11.88
C ARG A 8 -13.70 -58.22 10.79
N ASN A 9 -14.91 -58.66 10.46
CA ASN A 9 -15.72 -58.02 9.41
C ASN A 9 -16.34 -56.72 9.94
N ALA A 10 -16.63 -56.58 11.24
CA ALA A 10 -17.09 -55.32 11.81
C ALA A 10 -15.96 -54.23 11.86
N LEU A 11 -14.70 -54.63 12.11
CA LEU A 11 -13.55 -53.75 12.07
C LEU A 11 -13.20 -53.32 10.63
N PHE A 12 -13.36 -54.21 9.63
CA PHE A 12 -13.15 -53.83 8.22
C PHE A 12 -14.24 -52.93 7.68
N ALA A 13 -15.50 -53.11 8.07
CA ALA A 13 -16.59 -52.19 7.69
C ALA A 13 -16.44 -50.81 8.36
N GLY A 14 -15.94 -50.76 9.59
CA GLY A 14 -15.64 -49.47 10.28
C GLY A 14 -14.48 -48.70 9.64
N LEU A 15 -13.43 -49.39 9.17
CA LEU A 15 -12.31 -48.77 8.45
C LEU A 15 -12.72 -48.24 7.06
N LEU A 16 -13.62 -48.91 6.35
CA LEU A 16 -14.13 -48.46 5.06
C LEU A 16 -15.03 -47.22 5.17
N LEU A 17 -15.80 -47.08 6.25
CA LEU A 17 -16.63 -45.91 6.50
C LEU A 17 -15.81 -44.67 6.92
N ALA A 18 -14.65 -44.87 7.57
CA ALA A 18 -13.74 -43.77 7.93
C ALA A 18 -12.98 -43.21 6.69
N ALA A 19 -12.82 -43.99 5.62
CA ALA A 19 -12.14 -43.57 4.39
C ALA A 19 -13.01 -42.67 3.49
N PHE A 20 -14.33 -42.62 3.67
CA PHE A 20 -15.22 -41.73 2.91
C PHE A 20 -15.57 -40.41 3.63
N GLY A 21 -15.00 -40.16 4.78
CA GLY A 21 -15.21 -38.94 5.57
C GLY A 21 -14.34 -37.75 5.19
N CYS A 22 -13.49 -37.84 4.16
CA CYS A 22 -12.87 -36.66 3.58
C CYS A 22 -13.89 -35.92 2.71
N SER A 23 -14.73 -35.10 3.34
CA SER A 23 -15.42 -34.03 2.62
C SER A 23 -14.36 -33.17 1.97
N SER A 24 -14.18 -33.31 0.66
CA SER A 24 -13.52 -32.28 -0.11
C SER A 24 -14.29 -30.98 0.11
N HIS A 25 -13.78 -30.16 1.01
CA HIS A 25 -14.13 -28.74 1.02
C HIS A 25 -13.69 -28.25 -0.37
N THR A 26 -14.61 -28.24 -1.30
CA THR A 26 -14.48 -27.43 -2.50
C THR A 26 -14.38 -26.01 -1.98
N HIS A 27 -13.16 -25.50 -1.82
CA HIS A 27 -12.92 -24.08 -1.81
C HIS A 27 -13.62 -23.55 -3.08
N ARG A 28 -14.80 -22.96 -2.91
CA ARG A 28 -15.31 -22.05 -3.92
C ARG A 28 -14.25 -20.96 -4.02
N THR A 29 -13.31 -21.12 -4.89
CA THR A 29 -12.56 -20.00 -5.44
C THR A 29 -13.62 -19.19 -6.17
N THR A 30 -14.13 -18.15 -5.52
CA THR A 30 -14.80 -17.10 -6.30
C THR A 30 -13.73 -16.63 -7.25
N ASP A 31 -13.88 -16.96 -8.54
CA ASP A 31 -12.96 -16.47 -9.57
C ASP A 31 -12.96 -14.94 -9.47
N PHE A 32 -11.92 -14.41 -8.81
CA PHE A 32 -11.74 -12.97 -8.68
C PHE A 32 -11.41 -12.42 -10.06
N ASN A 33 -12.36 -11.72 -10.67
CA ASN A 33 -12.17 -11.13 -11.98
C ASN A 33 -11.43 -9.79 -11.83
N VAL A 34 -10.14 -9.81 -12.16
CA VAL A 34 -9.25 -8.64 -12.07
C VAL A 34 -9.75 -7.49 -12.94
N ASP A 35 -10.18 -7.75 -14.18
CA ASP A 35 -10.63 -6.71 -15.11
C ASP A 35 -11.89 -6.00 -14.57
N SER A 36 -12.80 -6.75 -13.99
CA SER A 36 -14.00 -6.18 -13.34
C SER A 36 -13.64 -5.31 -12.14
N ALA A 37 -12.62 -5.71 -11.35
CA ALA A 37 -12.15 -4.93 -10.22
C ALA A 37 -11.46 -3.64 -10.68
N ILE A 38 -10.59 -3.69 -11.69
CA ILE A 38 -9.94 -2.51 -12.29
C ILE A 38 -11.00 -1.57 -12.86
N ALA A 39 -11.98 -2.08 -13.59
CA ALA A 39 -13.07 -1.26 -14.13
C ALA A 39 -13.90 -0.60 -13.02
N TYR A 40 -14.13 -1.30 -11.90
CA TYR A 40 -14.78 -0.69 -10.74
C TYR A 40 -13.95 0.42 -10.13
N CYS A 41 -12.63 0.17 -9.88
CA CYS A 41 -11.71 1.17 -9.34
C CYS A 41 -11.63 2.41 -10.23
N SER A 42 -11.55 2.23 -11.56
CA SER A 42 -11.53 3.31 -12.54
C SER A 42 -12.80 4.19 -12.43
N ARG A 43 -13.98 3.57 -12.36
CA ARG A 43 -15.24 4.33 -12.18
C ARG A 43 -15.28 5.11 -10.86
N GLN A 44 -14.73 4.56 -9.76
CA GLN A 44 -14.68 5.29 -8.49
C GLN A 44 -13.63 6.42 -8.54
N ALA A 45 -12.50 6.20 -9.18
CA ALA A 45 -11.47 7.22 -9.32
C ALA A 45 -11.94 8.39 -10.22
N ILE A 46 -12.67 8.13 -11.31
CA ILE A 46 -13.29 9.19 -12.12
C ILE A 46 -14.25 10.03 -11.26
N LYS A 47 -15.16 9.39 -10.52
CA LYS A 47 -16.07 10.11 -9.61
C LYS A 47 -15.31 10.94 -8.57
N THR A 48 -14.19 10.44 -8.09
CA THR A 48 -13.34 11.20 -7.17
C THR A 48 -12.78 12.44 -7.87
N LEU A 49 -12.18 12.29 -9.08
CA LEU A 49 -11.65 13.42 -9.85
C LEU A 49 -12.71 14.49 -10.13
N GLU A 50 -13.94 14.08 -10.46
CA GLU A 50 -15.07 14.99 -10.70
C GLU A 50 -15.55 15.76 -9.46
N THR A 51 -15.26 15.22 -8.26
CA THR A 51 -15.68 15.81 -6.98
C THR A 51 -14.58 16.60 -6.28
N LEU A 52 -13.34 16.58 -6.79
CA LEU A 52 -12.25 17.37 -6.23
C LEU A 52 -12.52 18.87 -6.44
N SER A 53 -12.23 19.67 -5.41
CA SER A 53 -12.35 21.14 -5.49
C SER A 53 -11.28 21.76 -6.38
N ASP A 54 -10.15 21.08 -6.53
CA ASP A 54 -9.01 21.46 -7.34
C ASP A 54 -8.30 20.19 -7.84
N VAL A 55 -7.73 20.24 -9.04
CA VAL A 55 -6.96 19.14 -9.65
C VAL A 55 -5.71 18.76 -8.83
N ASP A 56 -5.22 19.69 -8.02
CA ASP A 56 -4.06 19.48 -7.14
C ASP A 56 -4.47 19.01 -5.73
N SER A 57 -5.76 18.78 -5.47
CA SER A 57 -6.24 18.28 -4.18
C SER A 57 -5.89 16.80 -3.98
N ILE A 58 -5.48 16.45 -2.77
CA ILE A 58 -5.16 15.07 -2.38
C ILE A 58 -6.30 14.55 -1.50
N PRO A 59 -7.27 13.79 -2.04
CA PRO A 59 -8.37 13.26 -1.23
C PRO A 59 -7.83 12.25 -0.21
N ASN A 60 -8.29 12.36 1.03
CA ASN A 60 -7.82 11.54 2.13
C ASN A 60 -8.94 10.73 2.76
N THR A 61 -9.97 11.37 3.25
CA THR A 61 -11.09 10.71 3.92
C THR A 61 -12.40 11.42 3.70
N ILE A 62 -13.49 10.68 3.88
CA ILE A 62 -14.85 11.23 4.00
C ILE A 62 -15.35 10.79 5.38
N ASP A 63 -15.63 11.74 6.26
CA ASP A 63 -16.14 11.43 7.58
C ASP A 63 -17.51 10.77 7.54
N LYS A 64 -17.81 9.95 8.54
CA LYS A 64 -19.10 9.27 8.66
C LYS A 64 -20.24 10.28 8.58
N GLY A 65 -21.14 10.06 7.63
CA GLY A 65 -22.30 10.93 7.38
C GLY A 65 -22.01 12.17 6.54
N GLN A 66 -20.78 12.41 6.14
CA GLN A 66 -20.42 13.46 5.20
C GLN A 66 -20.38 12.95 3.75
N LYS A 67 -20.38 13.88 2.80
CA LYS A 67 -20.30 13.57 1.34
C LYS A 67 -19.14 14.28 0.66
N LYS A 68 -18.34 15.03 1.42
CA LYS A 68 -17.22 15.83 0.90
C LYS A 68 -15.91 15.24 1.38
N TRP A 69 -14.91 15.26 0.48
CA TRP A 69 -13.55 14.90 0.80
C TRP A 69 -12.93 15.87 1.81
N GLN A 70 -12.22 15.31 2.79
CA GLN A 70 -11.17 16.02 3.49
C GLN A 70 -9.86 15.75 2.76
N TYR A 71 -9.01 16.74 2.66
CA TYR A 71 -7.80 16.68 1.87
C TYR A 71 -6.56 16.50 2.75
N ALA A 72 -5.62 15.67 2.29
CA ALA A 72 -4.32 15.53 2.93
C ALA A 72 -3.43 16.74 2.61
N HIS A 73 -2.65 17.16 3.60
CA HIS A 73 -1.50 18.03 3.36
C HIS A 73 -0.40 17.25 2.64
N VAL A 74 0.37 17.91 1.77
CA VAL A 74 1.44 17.26 0.97
C VAL A 74 2.46 16.48 1.82
N GLY A 75 2.75 16.90 3.04
CA GLY A 75 3.62 16.19 3.96
C GLY A 75 2.91 15.19 4.89
N SER A 76 1.65 14.85 4.63
CA SER A 76 0.94 13.76 5.31
C SER A 76 1.43 12.41 4.78
N TRP A 77 1.56 11.42 5.66
CA TRP A 77 1.95 10.07 5.27
C TRP A 77 1.04 9.43 4.22
N THR A 78 -0.23 9.87 4.15
CA THR A 78 -1.21 9.38 3.17
C THR A 78 -1.12 10.08 1.81
N SER A 79 -0.36 11.16 1.68
CA SER A 79 -0.39 12.01 0.48
C SER A 79 0.08 11.32 -0.80
N GLY A 80 0.93 10.30 -0.68
CA GLY A 80 1.41 9.51 -1.82
C GLY A 80 0.40 8.52 -2.39
N PHE A 81 -0.66 8.15 -1.65
CA PHE A 81 -1.54 7.05 -2.04
C PHE A 81 -2.51 7.42 -3.17
N TRP A 82 -3.04 8.63 -3.17
CA TRP A 82 -3.91 9.06 -4.26
C TRP A 82 -3.20 9.09 -5.61
N PRO A 83 -2.07 9.79 -5.78
CA PRO A 83 -1.31 9.70 -7.03
C PRO A 83 -0.85 8.28 -7.33
N GLY A 84 -0.51 7.47 -6.32
CA GLY A 84 -0.19 6.06 -6.48
C GLY A 84 -1.33 5.27 -7.13
N THR A 85 -2.55 5.46 -6.65
CA THR A 85 -3.76 4.85 -7.25
C THR A 85 -3.91 5.23 -8.72
N LEU A 86 -3.70 6.50 -9.05
CA LEU A 86 -3.79 6.99 -10.43
C LEU A 86 -2.69 6.38 -11.33
N TRP A 87 -1.48 6.23 -10.81
CA TRP A 87 -0.39 5.55 -11.52
C TRP A 87 -0.68 4.08 -11.79
N TYR A 88 -1.24 3.35 -10.82
CA TYR A 88 -1.64 1.95 -11.02
C TYR A 88 -2.81 1.82 -12.00
N LEU A 89 -3.75 2.76 -12.03
CA LEU A 89 -4.80 2.78 -13.05
C LEU A 89 -4.22 3.03 -14.45
N TYR A 90 -3.25 3.93 -14.57
CA TYR A 90 -2.53 4.12 -15.83
C TYR A 90 -1.80 2.84 -16.26
N GLU A 91 -1.07 2.19 -15.37
CA GLU A 91 -0.36 0.94 -15.67
C GLU A 91 -1.32 -0.16 -16.15
N ALA A 92 -2.45 -0.30 -15.48
CA ALA A 92 -3.43 -1.35 -15.78
C ALA A 92 -4.23 -1.10 -17.06
N THR A 93 -4.50 0.17 -17.41
CA THR A 93 -5.42 0.51 -18.49
C THR A 93 -4.76 1.17 -19.71
N GLN A 94 -3.56 1.73 -19.54
CA GLN A 94 -2.83 2.56 -20.50
C GLN A 94 -3.63 3.80 -20.96
N ASP A 95 -4.67 4.17 -20.22
CA ASP A 95 -5.48 5.36 -20.51
C ASP A 95 -4.76 6.62 -20.04
N THR A 96 -4.53 7.54 -20.98
CA THR A 96 -3.78 8.79 -20.75
C THR A 96 -4.50 9.74 -19.77
N VAL A 97 -5.79 9.59 -19.53
CA VAL A 97 -6.53 10.33 -18.49
C VAL A 97 -5.86 10.11 -17.12
N TRP A 98 -5.50 8.86 -16.81
CA TRP A 98 -4.81 8.52 -15.57
C TRP A 98 -3.39 9.04 -15.53
N LEU A 99 -2.66 8.99 -16.67
CA LEU A 99 -1.32 9.54 -16.78
C LEU A 99 -1.29 11.04 -16.44
N HIS A 100 -2.21 11.80 -17.02
CA HIS A 100 -2.28 13.25 -16.78
C HIS A 100 -2.68 13.56 -15.34
N ALA A 101 -3.68 12.89 -14.81
CA ALA A 101 -4.11 13.08 -13.42
C ALA A 101 -2.99 12.71 -12.44
N ALA A 102 -2.32 11.57 -12.63
CA ALA A 102 -1.22 11.12 -11.79
C ALA A 102 -0.04 12.10 -11.80
N LYS A 103 0.37 12.58 -12.99
CA LYS A 103 1.44 13.59 -13.12
C LYS A 103 1.11 14.88 -12.40
N ASN A 104 -0.12 15.38 -12.52
CA ASN A 104 -0.55 16.62 -11.86
C ASN A 104 -0.40 16.52 -10.34
N VAL A 105 -0.95 15.46 -9.73
CA VAL A 105 -0.89 15.29 -8.28
C VAL A 105 0.54 14.96 -7.81
N THR A 106 1.30 14.15 -8.58
CA THR A 106 2.70 13.84 -8.22
C THR A 106 3.57 15.10 -8.21
N ARG A 107 3.35 16.02 -9.15
CA ARG A 107 4.12 17.28 -9.24
C ARG A 107 4.08 18.10 -7.96
N ILE A 108 2.94 18.14 -7.28
CA ILE A 108 2.81 18.91 -6.02
C ILE A 108 3.51 18.24 -4.84
N LEU A 109 3.83 16.95 -4.93
CA LEU A 109 4.59 16.23 -3.91
C LEU A 109 6.10 16.34 -4.10
N LEU A 110 6.59 16.70 -5.29
CA LEU A 110 8.03 16.79 -5.56
C LEU A 110 8.81 17.65 -4.56
N PRO A 111 8.32 18.81 -4.08
CA PRO A 111 9.03 19.60 -3.09
C PRO A 111 9.25 18.86 -1.76
N GLU A 112 8.42 17.87 -1.39
CA GLU A 112 8.62 17.09 -0.17
C GLU A 112 9.88 16.22 -0.23
N ALA A 113 10.28 15.76 -1.42
CA ALA A 113 11.50 14.98 -1.62
C ALA A 113 12.78 15.72 -1.20
N TYR A 114 12.77 17.05 -1.31
CA TYR A 114 13.92 17.91 -1.01
C TYR A 114 13.87 18.50 0.41
N ARG A 115 12.90 18.09 1.22
CA ARG A 115 12.80 18.49 2.63
C ARG A 115 13.47 17.46 3.52
N LYS A 116 13.94 17.94 4.67
CA LYS A 116 14.41 17.03 5.72
C LYS A 116 13.28 16.09 6.15
N ALA A 117 13.55 14.80 6.23
CA ALA A 117 12.58 13.81 6.68
C ALA A 117 12.08 14.15 8.09
N ARG A 118 10.77 14.31 8.22
CA ARG A 118 10.09 14.63 9.48
C ARG A 118 9.66 13.37 10.24
N SER A 119 9.61 12.27 9.54
CA SER A 119 9.27 10.94 10.04
C SER A 119 9.79 9.88 9.06
N HIS A 120 9.67 8.63 9.44
CA HIS A 120 9.93 7.49 8.57
C HIS A 120 9.02 7.39 7.34
N ASP A 121 7.92 8.16 7.30
CA ASP A 121 6.86 8.07 6.28
C ASP A 121 7.26 8.56 4.89
N SER A 122 8.49 9.03 4.70
CA SER A 122 8.98 9.47 3.39
C SER A 122 8.80 8.40 2.30
N GLY A 123 8.93 7.10 2.64
CA GLY A 123 8.65 6.00 1.72
C GLY A 123 7.19 5.96 1.27
N PHE A 124 6.23 6.11 2.20
CA PHE A 124 4.79 6.14 1.88
C PHE A 124 4.40 7.32 0.99
N ILE A 125 5.09 8.45 1.12
CA ILE A 125 4.85 9.61 0.28
C ILE A 125 5.47 9.41 -1.10
N MET A 126 6.74 8.99 -1.16
CA MET A 126 7.54 9.02 -2.37
C MET A 126 7.35 7.79 -3.26
N MET A 127 7.37 6.57 -2.73
CA MET A 127 7.34 5.37 -3.57
C MET A 127 6.04 5.19 -4.35
N PRO A 128 4.84 5.33 -3.76
CA PRO A 128 3.60 5.22 -4.51
C PRO A 128 3.42 6.34 -5.55
N SER A 129 3.96 7.54 -5.30
CA SER A 129 3.81 8.70 -6.17
C SER A 129 4.97 8.87 -7.14
N VAL A 130 6.08 9.41 -6.66
CA VAL A 130 7.28 9.74 -7.45
C VAL A 130 7.97 8.46 -7.96
N GLY A 131 7.99 7.38 -7.16
CA GLY A 131 8.55 6.08 -7.55
C GLY A 131 7.81 5.47 -8.74
N ASN A 132 6.47 5.44 -8.69
CA ASN A 132 5.68 4.99 -9.84
C ASN A 132 5.80 5.93 -11.04
N ALA A 133 5.91 7.25 -10.81
CA ALA A 133 6.15 8.20 -11.89
C ALA A 133 7.46 7.88 -12.63
N TYR A 134 8.56 7.65 -11.90
CA TYR A 134 9.82 7.23 -12.50
C TYR A 134 9.70 5.89 -13.21
N ARG A 135 9.18 4.88 -12.55
CA ARG A 135 9.05 3.52 -13.08
C ARG A 135 8.28 3.48 -14.41
N LEU A 136 7.22 4.28 -14.53
CA LEU A 136 6.32 4.25 -15.68
C LEU A 136 6.67 5.25 -16.79
N THR A 137 7.51 6.26 -16.51
CA THR A 137 7.86 7.29 -17.48
C THR A 137 9.35 7.32 -17.85
N GLY A 138 10.23 6.81 -17.00
CA GLY A 138 11.68 6.93 -17.15
C GLY A 138 12.22 8.34 -16.96
N ASP A 139 11.41 9.30 -16.51
CA ASP A 139 11.84 10.69 -16.33
C ASP A 139 12.81 10.82 -15.14
N THR A 140 14.05 11.19 -15.46
CA THR A 140 15.16 11.26 -14.48
C THR A 140 14.96 12.32 -13.40
N MET A 141 14.08 13.30 -13.60
CA MET A 141 13.70 14.26 -12.57
C MET A 141 13.11 13.55 -11.34
N TYR A 142 12.28 12.52 -11.56
CA TYR A 142 11.74 11.72 -10.48
C TYR A 142 12.80 10.89 -9.76
N ALA A 143 13.76 10.31 -10.50
CA ALA A 143 14.90 9.60 -9.90
C ALA A 143 15.71 10.51 -8.97
N GLN A 144 16.02 11.73 -9.41
CA GLN A 144 16.73 12.70 -8.57
C GLN A 144 15.97 13.01 -7.29
N ALA A 145 14.65 13.22 -7.39
CA ALA A 145 13.80 13.46 -6.21
C ALA A 145 13.81 12.27 -5.24
N LEU A 146 13.76 11.02 -5.76
CA LEU A 146 13.84 9.81 -4.93
C LEU A 146 15.18 9.71 -4.22
N HIS A 147 16.30 9.99 -4.87
CA HIS A 147 17.61 10.01 -4.22
C HIS A 147 17.66 11.00 -3.06
N HIS A 148 17.19 12.24 -3.25
CA HIS A 148 17.14 13.22 -2.16
C HIS A 148 16.26 12.77 -0.99
N ALA A 149 15.11 12.18 -1.29
CA ALA A 149 14.22 11.65 -0.25
C ALA A 149 14.86 10.48 0.50
N ALA A 150 15.55 9.57 -0.20
CA ALA A 150 16.27 8.45 0.39
C ALA A 150 17.40 8.91 1.31
N ASP A 151 18.23 9.86 0.85
CA ASP A 151 19.29 10.45 1.65
C ASP A 151 18.73 11.07 2.93
N SER A 152 17.67 11.84 2.82
CA SER A 152 17.02 12.46 3.97
C SER A 152 16.39 11.44 4.93
N LEU A 153 15.81 10.35 4.42
CA LEU A 153 15.30 9.25 5.24
C LEU A 153 16.44 8.52 5.96
N ALA A 154 17.57 8.31 5.28
CA ALA A 154 18.74 7.66 5.86
C ALA A 154 19.34 8.45 7.05
N GLU A 155 19.18 9.79 7.11
CA GLU A 155 19.59 10.59 8.26
C GLU A 155 18.86 10.22 9.57
N LEU A 156 17.70 9.56 9.48
CA LEU A 156 16.98 9.07 10.66
C LEU A 156 17.53 7.75 11.22
N TYR A 157 18.48 7.12 10.53
CA TYR A 157 19.11 5.89 11.00
C TYR A 157 20.04 6.16 12.18
N ASN A 158 19.87 5.38 13.23
CA ASN A 158 20.73 5.43 14.40
C ASN A 158 21.59 4.15 14.49
N PRO A 159 22.89 4.23 14.21
CA PRO A 159 23.77 3.04 14.19
C PRO A 159 23.93 2.38 15.56
N LYS A 160 23.72 3.10 16.66
CA LYS A 160 23.77 2.52 18.02
C LYS A 160 22.56 1.65 18.34
N VAL A 161 21.41 1.97 17.74
CA VAL A 161 20.15 1.23 17.92
C VAL A 161 19.96 0.22 16.78
N GLY A 162 20.49 0.51 15.59
CA GLY A 162 20.37 -0.32 14.39
C GLY A 162 19.04 -0.13 13.65
N THR A 163 18.32 0.97 13.93
CA THR A 163 16.99 1.23 13.32
C THR A 163 16.82 2.70 12.93
N ILE A 164 15.80 2.96 12.10
CA ILE A 164 15.36 4.31 11.72
C ILE A 164 14.45 4.86 12.82
N LEU A 165 14.68 6.11 13.22
CA LEU A 165 13.82 6.85 14.14
C LEU A 165 12.49 7.18 13.45
N SER A 166 11.38 6.68 13.98
CA SER A 166 10.06 6.87 13.36
C SER A 166 9.59 8.32 13.42
N TRP A 167 9.61 8.90 14.60
CA TRP A 167 9.06 10.24 14.82
C TRP A 167 10.00 11.12 15.63
N PRO A 168 10.91 11.87 14.97
CA PRO A 168 11.83 12.80 15.64
C PRO A 168 11.14 13.79 16.58
N GLY A 169 9.95 14.28 16.21
CA GLY A 169 9.18 15.20 17.03
C GLY A 169 8.71 14.62 18.37
N MET A 170 8.60 13.29 18.48
CA MET A 170 8.18 12.62 19.72
C MET A 170 9.32 12.41 20.72
N VAL A 171 10.58 12.56 20.30
CA VAL A 171 11.75 12.42 21.20
C VAL A 171 11.62 13.35 22.39
N LYS A 172 11.35 14.64 22.15
CA LYS A 172 11.17 15.65 23.22
C LYS A 172 9.76 15.59 23.82
N LYS A 173 8.72 15.47 22.97
CA LYS A 173 7.32 15.57 23.40
C LYS A 173 6.93 14.42 24.36
N MET A 174 7.38 13.22 24.10
CA MET A 174 7.03 12.00 24.83
C MET A 174 8.18 11.45 25.68
N ASN A 175 9.35 12.13 25.67
CA ASN A 175 10.58 11.64 26.30
C ASN A 175 10.96 10.20 25.84
N TRP A 176 10.81 9.95 24.52
CA TRP A 176 11.24 8.70 23.89
C TRP A 176 12.59 8.92 23.21
N PRO A 177 13.69 8.44 23.76
CA PRO A 177 15.04 8.72 23.21
C PRO A 177 15.19 8.24 21.76
N HIS A 178 14.58 7.11 21.45
CA HIS A 178 14.47 6.55 20.11
C HIS A 178 13.17 5.75 20.03
N ASN A 179 12.35 6.05 19.02
CA ASN A 179 11.10 5.33 18.77
C ASN A 179 11.14 4.72 17.38
N THR A 180 10.73 3.47 17.29
CA THR A 180 10.65 2.69 16.05
C THR A 180 9.37 1.87 16.07
N ILE A 181 8.67 1.82 14.96
CA ILE A 181 7.46 1.02 14.77
C ILE A 181 7.60 0.11 13.56
N ILE A 182 6.75 -0.92 13.47
CA ILE A 182 6.88 -1.99 12.47
C ILE A 182 6.72 -1.47 11.03
N ASP A 183 5.95 -0.43 10.82
CA ASP A 183 5.72 0.16 9.50
C ASP A 183 6.95 0.89 8.92
N ASN A 184 8.03 1.08 9.71
CA ASN A 184 9.35 1.40 9.14
C ASN A 184 9.75 0.43 8.03
N MET A 185 9.34 -0.83 8.12
CA MET A 185 9.64 -1.84 7.10
C MET A 185 9.07 -1.46 5.72
N MET A 186 7.88 -0.85 5.68
CA MET A 186 7.25 -0.41 4.44
C MET A 186 7.96 0.79 3.80
N ASN A 187 8.70 1.56 4.60
CA ASN A 187 9.43 2.74 4.13
C ASN A 187 10.87 2.42 3.68
N LEU A 188 11.35 1.20 3.94
CA LEU A 188 12.67 0.74 3.49
C LEU A 188 12.74 0.55 1.97
N GLU A 189 11.61 0.38 1.28
CA GLU A 189 11.57 0.27 -0.16
C GLU A 189 12.32 1.43 -0.83
N LEU A 190 12.12 2.67 -0.34
CA LEU A 190 12.83 3.85 -0.81
C LEU A 190 14.35 3.76 -0.65
N LEU A 191 14.84 3.07 0.39
CA LEU A 191 16.28 2.91 0.64
C LEU A 191 16.91 1.76 -0.14
N PHE A 192 16.11 0.77 -0.52
CA PHE A 192 16.57 -0.37 -1.33
C PHE A 192 16.46 -0.13 -2.83
N TRP A 193 15.64 0.82 -3.24
CA TRP A 193 15.47 1.21 -4.63
C TRP A 193 16.75 1.85 -5.18
#